data_983f4446fea1ae095e4465d11e06fd6e
#
_entry.id   983f4446fea1ae095e4465d11e06fd6e
#
_cell.length_a   1.000
_cell.length_b   1.000
_cell.length_c   1.000
_cell.angle_alpha   90.00
_cell.angle_beta   90.00
_cell.angle_gamma   90.00
#
_symmetry.space_group_name_H-M   'P 1'
#
loop_
_entity.id
_entity.type
_entity.pdbx_description
1 polymer ?
#
loop_
_entity_poly.entity_id
_entity_poly.type
_entity_poly.pdbx_seq_one_letter_code
_entity_poly.pdbx_strand_id
1 'polypeptide(L)'
;WGVEQMYWQVDGVESTSAGYAGGYTPNPTYREVCSGRTGHTEIVEVVYNPEKVTLGELIAMGLEAHDPTQGYRQGNDVGTQYRSAFFAETEEDVETIRKIISAYGEDLRSHGFGEITSEVGVIPAEEYYLAEDYHQQYLDKNPDGYCPHHSTGIPCGVRE
;
A
#
# COMPACT_ATOMS: atom_id res chain seq x y z
N TRP A 1 -2.78 5.68 7.28
CA TRP A 1 -2.06 5.81 8.57
C TRP A 1 -1.74 4.43 9.15
N GLY A 2 -2.71 3.51 9.14
CA GLY A 2 -2.53 2.18 9.73
C GLY A 2 -1.49 1.34 9.00
N VAL A 3 -1.38 1.48 7.69
CA VAL A 3 -0.38 0.78 6.89
C VAL A 3 1.03 1.23 7.26
N GLU A 4 1.26 2.53 7.42
CA GLU A 4 2.56 3.04 7.84
C GLU A 4 2.92 2.51 9.23
N GLN A 5 2.01 2.59 10.20
CA GLN A 5 2.24 2.08 11.54
C GLN A 5 2.58 0.59 11.55
N MET A 6 1.86 -0.21 10.77
CA MET A 6 2.11 -1.64 10.66
C MET A 6 3.55 -1.92 10.21
N TYR A 7 4.02 -1.22 9.18
CA TYR A 7 5.34 -1.47 8.63
C TYR A 7 6.48 -0.96 9.52
N TRP A 8 6.35 0.18 10.19
CA TRP A 8 7.46 0.66 11.01
C TRP A 8 7.74 -0.23 12.22
N GLN A 9 6.81 -1.09 12.61
CA GLN A 9 6.97 -2.05 13.70
C GLN A 9 7.65 -3.35 13.28
N VAL A 10 7.89 -3.56 11.99
CA VAL A 10 8.50 -4.80 11.48
C VAL A 10 10.02 -4.76 11.63
N ASP A 11 10.58 -5.82 12.23
CA ASP A 11 12.04 -5.96 12.29
C ASP A 11 12.61 -6.10 10.88
N GLY A 12 13.62 -5.32 10.56
CA GLY A 12 14.20 -5.25 9.21
C GLY A 12 13.70 -4.08 8.37
N VAL A 13 12.62 -3.42 8.76
CA VAL A 13 12.19 -2.16 8.14
C VAL A 13 13.01 -1.03 8.73
N GLU A 14 13.75 -0.33 7.89
CA GLU A 14 14.67 0.73 8.32
C GLU A 14 13.99 2.10 8.39
N SER A 15 13.06 2.37 7.49
CA SER A 15 12.27 3.61 7.49
C SER A 15 10.96 3.44 6.76
N THR A 16 9.99 4.29 7.12
CA THR A 16 8.71 4.41 6.43
C THR A 16 8.41 5.87 6.19
N SER A 17 7.65 6.15 5.15
CA SER A 17 7.11 7.49 4.90
C SER A 17 5.77 7.38 4.18
N ALA A 18 4.90 8.36 4.38
CA ALA A 18 3.65 8.47 3.65
C ALA A 18 3.83 9.39 2.45
N GLY A 19 3.16 9.10 1.35
CA GLY A 19 3.30 9.90 0.15
C GLY A 19 2.26 9.59 -0.91
N TYR A 20 2.52 10.08 -2.11
CA TYR A 20 1.63 9.98 -3.26
C TYR A 20 2.40 9.48 -4.48
N ALA A 21 1.80 8.59 -5.24
CA ALA A 21 2.43 8.06 -6.44
C ALA A 21 1.41 7.51 -7.43
N GLY A 22 1.87 7.20 -8.65
CA GLY A 22 1.06 6.59 -9.68
C GLY A 22 0.18 7.54 -10.47
N GLY A 23 0.26 8.85 -10.22
CA GLY A 23 -0.53 9.86 -10.91
C GLY A 23 0.25 10.63 -11.96
N TYR A 24 -0.27 11.80 -12.34
CA TYR A 24 0.23 12.58 -13.49
C TYR A 24 0.96 13.87 -13.10
N THR A 25 0.68 14.42 -11.91
CA THR A 25 1.18 15.73 -11.53
C THR A 25 2.40 15.64 -10.63
N PRO A 26 3.39 16.55 -10.78
CA PRO A 26 4.54 16.59 -9.88
C PRO A 26 4.17 17.28 -8.57
N ASN A 27 4.81 16.86 -7.48
CA ASN A 27 4.71 17.49 -6.16
C ASN A 27 3.27 17.82 -5.71
N PRO A 28 2.34 16.83 -5.73
CA PRO A 28 0.95 17.09 -5.35
C PRO A 28 0.81 17.37 -3.86
N THR A 29 -0.17 18.20 -3.50
CA THR A 29 -0.60 18.36 -2.10
C THR A 29 -1.70 17.36 -1.79
N TYR A 30 -1.96 17.12 -0.49
CA TYR A 30 -3.07 16.27 -0.05
C TYR A 30 -4.40 16.73 -0.64
N ARG A 31 -4.64 18.05 -0.62
CA ARG A 31 -5.89 18.63 -1.18
C ARG A 31 -6.01 18.34 -2.67
N GLU A 32 -4.92 18.46 -3.43
CA GLU A 32 -4.91 18.16 -4.86
C GLU A 32 -5.20 16.67 -5.11
N VAL A 33 -4.58 15.77 -4.34
CA VAL A 33 -4.82 14.33 -4.45
C VAL A 33 -6.28 14.01 -4.13
N CYS A 34 -6.85 14.60 -3.09
CA CYS A 34 -8.25 14.40 -2.70
C CYS A 34 -9.25 14.92 -3.74
N SER A 35 -8.82 15.82 -4.62
CA SER A 35 -9.69 16.30 -5.71
C SER A 35 -9.99 15.22 -6.76
N GLY A 36 -9.21 14.13 -6.78
CA GLY A 36 -9.31 13.06 -7.77
C GLY A 36 -8.73 13.41 -9.13
N ARG A 37 -8.12 14.58 -9.29
CA ARG A 37 -7.62 15.08 -10.58
C ARG A 37 -6.16 14.76 -10.85
N THR A 38 -5.39 14.38 -9.82
CA THR A 38 -3.96 14.08 -9.97
C THR A 38 -3.69 12.65 -10.40
N GLY A 39 -4.64 11.74 -10.20
CA GLY A 39 -4.46 10.31 -10.45
C GLY A 39 -3.57 9.61 -9.43
N HIS A 40 -3.00 10.34 -8.46
CA HIS A 40 -2.18 9.74 -7.42
C HIS A 40 -2.99 8.92 -6.43
N THR A 41 -2.35 7.86 -5.89
CA THR A 41 -2.87 7.14 -4.74
C THR A 41 -2.00 7.45 -3.51
N GLU A 42 -2.61 7.39 -2.34
CA GLU A 42 -1.88 7.48 -1.08
C GLU A 42 -1.14 6.16 -0.86
N ILE A 43 0.16 6.24 -0.64
CA ILE A 43 1.00 5.06 -0.43
C ILE A 43 1.97 5.27 0.74
N VAL A 44 2.55 4.17 1.17
CA VAL A 44 3.64 4.16 2.15
C VAL A 44 4.88 3.63 1.46
N GLU A 45 5.97 4.39 1.55
CA GLU A 45 7.29 3.91 1.15
C GLU A 45 7.89 3.12 2.30
N VAL A 46 8.38 1.93 2.01
CA VAL A 46 9.03 1.07 2.99
C VAL A 46 10.45 0.79 2.53
N VAL A 47 11.41 1.28 3.31
CA VAL A 47 12.83 0.96 3.10
C VAL A 47 13.21 -0.15 4.07
N TYR A 48 13.69 -1.27 3.54
CA TYR A 48 13.91 -2.46 4.35
C TYR A 48 15.25 -3.14 4.03
N ASN A 49 15.73 -3.92 5.00
CA ASN A 49 16.91 -4.77 4.82
C ASN A 49 16.46 -6.16 4.35
N PRO A 50 16.75 -6.55 3.09
CA PRO A 50 16.30 -7.84 2.56
C PRO A 50 16.93 -9.06 3.25
N GLU A 51 17.95 -8.88 4.04
CA GLU A 51 18.55 -9.95 4.86
C GLU A 51 17.73 -10.25 6.11
N LYS A 52 16.89 -9.32 6.56
CA LYS A 52 16.06 -9.44 7.76
C LYS A 52 14.60 -9.70 7.47
N VAL A 53 14.07 -9.10 6.41
CA VAL A 53 12.67 -9.28 5.99
C VAL A 53 12.63 -9.33 4.46
N THR A 54 11.80 -10.20 3.90
CA THR A 54 11.71 -10.36 2.45
C THR A 54 10.64 -9.45 1.86
N LEU A 55 10.79 -9.14 0.57
CA LEU A 55 9.74 -8.44 -0.19
C LEU A 55 8.41 -9.20 -0.09
N GLY A 56 8.44 -10.52 -0.21
CA GLY A 56 7.24 -11.35 -0.13
C GLY A 56 6.51 -11.20 1.20
N GLU A 57 7.23 -11.15 2.31
CA GLU A 57 6.63 -10.94 3.63
C GLU A 57 5.95 -9.57 3.73
N LEU A 58 6.60 -8.52 3.21
CA LEU A 58 6.05 -7.16 3.22
C LEU A 58 4.79 -7.06 2.35
N ILE A 59 4.79 -7.67 1.18
CA ILE A 59 3.63 -7.67 0.29
C ILE A 59 2.48 -8.47 0.91
N ALA A 60 2.77 -9.62 1.50
CA ALA A 60 1.75 -10.42 2.19
C ALA A 60 1.09 -9.62 3.32
N MET A 61 1.87 -8.90 4.11
CA MET A 61 1.35 -8.02 5.16
C MET A 61 0.44 -6.92 4.58
N GLY A 62 0.86 -6.30 3.48
CA GLY A 62 0.07 -5.26 2.81
C GLY A 62 -1.27 -5.79 2.29
N LEU A 63 -1.27 -6.97 1.69
CA LEU A 63 -2.50 -7.60 1.21
C LEU A 63 -3.45 -7.99 2.34
N GLU A 64 -2.92 -8.45 3.48
CA GLU A 64 -3.71 -8.79 4.65
C GLU A 64 -4.28 -7.56 5.37
N ALA A 65 -3.64 -6.40 5.24
CA ALA A 65 -3.98 -5.20 5.99
C ALA A 65 -5.21 -4.45 5.46
N HIS A 66 -5.66 -4.76 4.24
CA HIS A 66 -6.81 -4.10 3.63
C HIS A 66 -7.59 -5.08 2.76
N ASP A 67 -8.72 -4.62 2.20
CA ASP A 67 -9.46 -5.41 1.21
C ASP A 67 -9.01 -5.00 -0.20
N PRO A 68 -8.16 -5.80 -0.88
CA PRO A 68 -7.64 -5.46 -2.20
C PRO A 68 -8.65 -5.65 -3.33
N THR A 69 -9.90 -6.04 -3.01
CA THR A 69 -10.96 -6.27 -4.01
C THR A 69 -11.91 -5.07 -4.16
N GLN A 70 -11.73 -3.99 -3.41
CA GLN A 70 -12.68 -2.89 -3.36
C GLN A 70 -12.59 -1.84 -4.49
N GLY A 71 -11.59 -1.90 -5.34
CA GLY A 71 -11.43 -0.90 -6.40
C GLY A 71 -10.99 0.46 -5.86
N TYR A 72 -11.70 1.53 -6.24
CA TYR A 72 -11.34 2.90 -5.85
C TYR A 72 -11.86 3.28 -4.47
N ARG A 73 -11.79 2.38 -3.50
CA ARG A 73 -12.25 2.67 -2.15
C ARG A 73 -11.57 1.78 -1.12
N GLN A 74 -11.58 2.22 0.13
CA GLN A 74 -11.28 1.41 1.30
C GLN A 74 -12.34 1.70 2.36
N GLY A 75 -13.28 0.76 2.55
CA GLY A 75 -14.40 0.94 3.45
C GLY A 75 -15.25 2.16 3.05
N ASN A 76 -15.33 3.15 3.94
CA ASN A 76 -16.09 4.38 3.71
C ASN A 76 -15.31 5.46 2.95
N ASP A 77 -14.00 5.29 2.79
CA ASP A 77 -13.16 6.22 2.05
C ASP A 77 -13.23 5.89 0.55
N VAL A 78 -13.86 6.77 -0.21
CA VAL A 78 -14.10 6.58 -1.65
C VAL A 78 -13.32 7.62 -2.45
N GLY A 79 -12.61 7.17 -3.48
CA GLY A 79 -11.85 8.02 -4.39
C GLY A 79 -10.66 7.31 -4.99
N THR A 80 -10.09 7.88 -6.07
CA THR A 80 -8.93 7.30 -6.75
C THR A 80 -7.70 7.22 -5.84
N GLN A 81 -7.57 8.14 -4.88
CA GLN A 81 -6.47 8.16 -3.91
C GLN A 81 -6.50 6.97 -2.95
N TYR A 82 -7.61 6.28 -2.83
CA TYR A 82 -7.79 5.14 -1.93
C TYR A 82 -7.73 3.78 -2.64
N ARG A 83 -7.37 3.77 -3.91
CA ARG A 83 -7.23 2.50 -4.63
C ARG A 83 -6.03 1.73 -4.11
N SER A 84 -6.13 0.40 -4.13
CA SER A 84 -5.04 -0.48 -3.74
C SER A 84 -3.93 -0.45 -4.81
N ALA A 85 -2.68 -0.34 -4.38
CA ALA A 85 -1.55 -0.34 -5.29
C ALA A 85 -0.28 -0.85 -4.60
N PHE A 86 0.58 -1.51 -5.39
CA PHE A 86 1.91 -1.92 -4.96
C PHE A 86 2.90 -1.50 -6.04
N PHE A 87 3.90 -0.72 -5.66
CA PHE A 87 4.93 -0.26 -6.58
C PHE A 87 6.30 -0.72 -6.10
N ALA A 88 7.18 -1.03 -7.05
CA ALA A 88 8.56 -1.36 -6.79
C ALA A 88 9.46 -0.64 -7.78
N GLU A 89 10.77 -0.61 -7.51
CA GLU A 89 11.73 0.10 -8.36
C GLU A 89 12.21 -0.73 -9.54
N THR A 90 12.06 -2.06 -9.49
CA THR A 90 12.54 -2.98 -10.52
C THR A 90 11.44 -3.90 -11.05
N GLU A 91 11.58 -4.34 -12.30
CA GLU A 91 10.66 -5.32 -12.90
C GLU A 91 10.73 -6.67 -12.18
N GLU A 92 11.89 -7.07 -11.69
CA GLU A 92 12.04 -8.32 -10.94
C GLU A 92 11.17 -8.33 -9.69
N ASP A 93 11.18 -7.24 -8.93
CA ASP A 93 10.35 -7.10 -7.75
C ASP A 93 8.86 -7.05 -8.11
N VAL A 94 8.50 -6.38 -9.19
CA VAL A 94 7.13 -6.33 -9.69
C VAL A 94 6.62 -7.73 -10.04
N GLU A 95 7.44 -8.56 -10.67
CA GLU A 95 7.05 -9.95 -10.97
C GLU A 95 6.80 -10.77 -9.70
N THR A 96 7.64 -10.59 -8.67
CA THR A 96 7.42 -11.22 -7.37
C THR A 96 6.08 -10.80 -6.76
N ILE A 97 5.77 -9.50 -6.80
CA ILE A 97 4.51 -8.96 -6.32
C ILE A 97 3.31 -9.57 -7.07
N ARG A 98 3.40 -9.64 -8.40
CA ARG A 98 2.32 -10.21 -9.22
C ARG A 98 2.04 -11.67 -8.90
N LYS A 99 3.07 -12.47 -8.64
CA LYS A 99 2.90 -13.88 -8.25
C LYS A 99 2.16 -14.02 -6.93
N ILE A 100 2.52 -13.22 -5.96
CA ILE A 100 1.88 -13.23 -4.63
C ILE A 100 0.41 -12.80 -4.75
N ILE A 101 0.14 -11.74 -5.49
CA ILE A 101 -1.22 -11.26 -5.72
C ILE A 101 -2.08 -12.31 -6.43
N SER A 102 -1.53 -12.99 -7.43
CA SER A 102 -2.25 -14.03 -8.16
C SER A 102 -2.65 -15.18 -7.22
N ALA A 103 -1.73 -15.65 -6.39
CA ALA A 103 -2.00 -16.73 -5.45
C ALA A 103 -3.02 -16.31 -4.38
N TYR A 104 -2.89 -15.12 -3.85
CA TYR A 104 -3.83 -14.61 -2.85
C TYR A 104 -5.22 -14.38 -3.47
N GLY A 105 -5.26 -13.94 -4.72
CA GLY A 105 -6.52 -13.76 -5.46
C GLY A 105 -7.31 -15.07 -5.61
N GLU A 106 -6.63 -16.19 -5.82
CA GLU A 106 -7.28 -17.49 -5.85
C GLU A 106 -7.88 -17.87 -4.51
N ASP A 107 -7.15 -17.62 -3.41
CA ASP A 107 -7.64 -17.87 -2.06
C ASP A 107 -8.87 -17.00 -1.75
N LEU A 108 -8.83 -15.72 -2.11
CA LEU A 108 -9.97 -14.82 -1.89
C LEU A 108 -11.21 -15.27 -2.67
N ARG A 109 -11.06 -15.68 -3.91
CA ARG A 109 -12.18 -16.19 -4.70
C ARG A 109 -12.80 -17.42 -4.07
N SER A 110 -11.98 -18.32 -3.52
CA SER A 110 -12.48 -19.52 -2.85
C SER A 110 -13.29 -19.22 -1.59
N HIS A 111 -13.10 -18.01 -1.00
CA HIS A 111 -13.83 -17.53 0.16
C HIS A 111 -14.97 -16.55 -0.20
N GLY A 112 -15.31 -16.43 -1.48
CA GLY A 112 -16.44 -15.62 -1.93
C GLY A 112 -16.14 -14.14 -2.18
N PHE A 113 -14.87 -13.72 -2.15
CA PHE A 113 -14.48 -12.37 -2.53
C PHE A 113 -14.37 -12.21 -4.04
N GLY A 114 -14.43 -10.97 -4.53
CA GLY A 114 -14.21 -10.65 -5.92
C GLY A 114 -12.73 -10.72 -6.32
N GLU A 115 -12.42 -10.24 -7.51
CA GLU A 115 -11.04 -10.19 -7.97
C GLU A 115 -10.24 -9.09 -7.28
N ILE A 116 -8.93 -9.30 -7.13
CA ILE A 116 -8.03 -8.26 -6.63
C ILE A 116 -7.92 -7.16 -7.67
N THR A 117 -8.12 -5.92 -7.23
CA THR A 117 -8.07 -4.72 -8.08
C THR A 117 -6.79 -3.91 -7.89
N SER A 118 -5.83 -4.43 -7.11
CA SER A 118 -4.57 -3.74 -6.83
C SER A 118 -3.79 -3.46 -8.10
N GLU A 119 -3.36 -2.22 -8.27
CA GLU A 119 -2.44 -1.85 -9.34
C GLU A 119 -1.02 -2.30 -8.95
N VAL A 120 -0.26 -2.77 -9.93
CA VAL A 120 1.14 -3.16 -9.73
C VAL A 120 1.97 -2.55 -10.84
N GLY A 121 3.07 -1.92 -10.48
CA GLY A 121 3.93 -1.32 -11.49
C GLY A 121 5.30 -0.92 -10.97
N VAL A 122 6.21 -0.68 -11.91
CA VAL A 122 7.51 -0.09 -11.62
C VAL A 122 7.33 1.41 -11.48
N ILE A 123 7.90 1.98 -10.43
CA ILE A 123 7.89 3.43 -10.24
C ILE A 123 9.29 3.88 -9.81
N PRO A 124 9.90 4.84 -10.53
CA PRO A 124 11.18 5.42 -10.11
C PRO A 124 11.01 6.19 -8.79
N ALA A 125 12.08 6.22 -8.00
CA ALA A 125 12.04 6.94 -6.71
C ALA A 125 11.65 8.41 -6.85
N GLU A 126 12.03 9.06 -7.95
CA GLU A 126 11.69 10.46 -8.22
C GLU A 126 10.22 10.71 -8.55
N GLU A 127 9.44 9.66 -8.79
CA GLU A 127 7.98 9.75 -9.01
C GLU A 127 7.17 9.46 -7.75
N TYR A 128 7.85 9.24 -6.64
CA TYR A 128 7.22 9.18 -5.32
C TYR A 128 7.34 10.55 -4.65
N TYR A 129 6.22 11.11 -4.21
CA TYR A 129 6.16 12.44 -3.61
C TYR A 129 5.75 12.31 -2.14
N LEU A 130 6.62 12.81 -1.25
CA LEU A 130 6.33 12.79 0.20
C LEU A 130 5.08 13.58 0.51
N ALA A 131 4.24 13.01 1.38
CA ALA A 131 3.13 13.75 1.96
C ALA A 131 3.65 14.81 2.94
N GLU A 132 2.78 15.74 3.29
CA GLU A 132 3.10 16.82 4.21
C GLU A 132 3.54 16.25 5.58
N ASP A 133 4.36 17.01 6.33
CA ASP A 133 4.93 16.56 7.60
C ASP A 133 3.89 16.06 8.61
N TYR A 134 2.71 16.67 8.63
CA TYR A 134 1.65 16.27 9.57
C TYR A 134 1.04 14.90 9.23
N HIS A 135 1.28 14.35 8.03
CA HIS A 135 0.88 12.99 7.65
C HIS A 135 1.94 11.94 7.99
N GLN A 136 3.20 12.35 8.17
CA GLN A 136 4.28 11.40 8.44
C GLN A 136 4.15 10.84 9.87
N GLN A 137 4.21 9.50 10.01
CA GLN A 137 3.99 8.80 11.26
C GLN A 137 2.78 9.32 12.03
N TYR A 138 1.67 9.51 11.32
CA TYR A 138 0.46 10.14 11.88
C TYR A 138 -0.02 9.47 13.17
N LEU A 139 -0.03 8.13 13.23
CA LEU A 139 -0.52 7.42 14.41
C LEU A 139 0.46 7.48 15.59
N ASP A 140 1.75 7.70 15.34
CA ASP A 140 2.71 7.96 16.41
C ASP A 140 2.45 9.33 17.05
N LYS A 141 2.19 10.35 16.20
CA LYS A 141 1.87 11.71 16.64
C LYS A 141 0.45 11.84 17.20
N ASN A 142 -0.46 10.98 16.75
CA ASN A 142 -1.90 10.99 17.08
C ASN A 142 -2.37 9.57 17.35
N PRO A 143 -2.04 8.99 18.54
CA PRO A 143 -2.37 7.58 18.84
C PRO A 143 -3.85 7.22 18.73
N ASP A 144 -4.74 8.18 18.99
CA ASP A 144 -6.19 8.03 18.92
C ASP A 144 -6.76 8.52 17.57
N GLY A 145 -5.89 8.73 16.57
CA GLY A 145 -6.29 9.23 15.26
C GLY A 145 -7.09 8.20 14.46
N TYR A 146 -7.76 8.70 13.42
CA TYR A 146 -8.55 7.86 12.50
C TYR A 146 -7.66 6.82 11.83
N CYS A 147 -8.00 5.55 12.01
CA CYS A 147 -7.25 4.42 11.48
C CYS A 147 -8.22 3.31 11.05
N PRO A 148 -8.83 3.41 9.84
CA PRO A 148 -9.73 2.38 9.37
C PRO A 148 -8.94 1.15 8.90
N HIS A 149 -9.21 0.01 9.50
CA HIS A 149 -8.71 -1.28 9.04
C HIS A 149 -9.85 -2.04 8.38
N HIS A 150 -9.68 -2.36 7.09
CA HIS A 150 -10.69 -3.05 6.29
C HIS A 150 -10.14 -4.35 5.69
N SER A 151 -9.59 -5.19 6.56
CA SER A 151 -9.04 -6.48 6.17
C SER A 151 -10.12 -7.47 5.73
N THR A 152 -9.79 -8.38 4.81
CA THR A 152 -10.66 -9.51 4.45
C THR A 152 -10.69 -10.58 5.53
N GLY A 153 -9.72 -10.59 6.42
CA GLY A 153 -9.55 -11.65 7.43
C GLY A 153 -8.91 -12.94 6.90
N ILE A 154 -8.59 -12.99 5.61
CA ILE A 154 -7.95 -14.16 4.99
C ILE A 154 -6.44 -13.98 5.02
N PRO A 155 -5.66 -14.92 5.60
CA PRO A 155 -4.21 -14.81 5.60
C PRO A 155 -3.62 -15.08 4.22
N CYS A 156 -2.52 -14.40 3.90
CA CYS A 156 -1.76 -14.66 2.70
C CYS A 156 -0.72 -15.75 2.98
N GLY A 157 -0.89 -16.90 2.36
CA GLY A 157 0.01 -18.06 2.56
C GLY A 157 1.29 -18.02 1.75
N VAL A 158 1.41 -17.09 0.80
CA VAL A 158 2.56 -16.99 -0.09
C VAL A 158 3.52 -15.94 0.45
N ARG A 159 4.50 -16.38 1.23
CA ARG A 159 5.52 -15.50 1.85
C ARG A 159 6.90 -16.01 1.46
N GLU A 160 7.60 -15.28 0.65
CA GLU A 160 8.96 -15.63 0.20
C GLU A 160 10.01 -14.73 0.82
#